data_ed32e57521cb7477d1f0d202fe7e4218
#
_entry.id   ed32e57521cb7477d1f0d202fe7e4218
#
_cell.length_a   1.000
_cell.length_b   1.000
_cell.length_c   1.000
_cell.angle_alpha   90.00
_cell.angle_beta   90.00
_cell.angle_gamma   90.00
#
_symmetry.space_group_name_H-M   'P 1'
#
loop_
_entity.id
_entity.type
_entity.pdbx_description
1 polymer ?
#
loop_
_entity_poly.entity_id
_entity_poly.type
_entity_poly.pdbx_seq_one_letter_code
_entity_poly.pdbx_strand_id
1 'polypeptide(L)'
;MLFRSGFGAEAGQLQLNAMEPVIAQALFESIRLLKSGCDVLRTRCIDGITANKDVCERYVRESISVVTLLNDYIGHRAGDEVGREAARSGKSVRDIVLERGLLDEITVDRLLSFENLSHPGEQKATGKG
;
A
#
# COMPACT_ATOMS: atom_id res chain seq x y z
N MET A 1 23.92 -5.25 20.03
CA MET A 1 23.50 -6.60 20.42
C MET A 1 23.90 -7.65 19.42
N LEU A 2 23.59 -7.49 18.16
CA LEU A 2 23.99 -8.38 17.03
C LEU A 2 25.52 -8.61 16.95
N PHE A 3 26.35 -7.64 17.32
CA PHE A 3 27.81 -7.79 17.34
C PHE A 3 28.32 -8.84 18.33
N ARG A 4 27.69 -9.00 19.50
CA ARG A 4 28.14 -9.97 20.50
C ARG A 4 27.97 -11.40 20.05
N SER A 5 26.86 -11.72 19.36
CA SER A 5 26.64 -13.06 18.81
C SER A 5 27.58 -13.36 17.62
N GLY A 6 27.87 -12.36 16.79
CA GLY A 6 28.85 -12.47 15.71
C GLY A 6 30.26 -12.77 16.21
N PHE A 7 30.77 -11.99 17.16
CA PHE A 7 32.09 -12.24 17.77
C PHE A 7 32.14 -13.56 18.49
N GLY A 8 31.06 -13.99 19.17
CA GLY A 8 30.97 -15.31 19.78
C GLY A 8 31.06 -16.45 18.76
N ALA A 9 30.44 -16.27 17.60
CA ALA A 9 30.49 -17.27 16.53
C ALA A 9 31.88 -17.39 15.90
N GLU A 10 32.59 -16.27 15.70
CA GLU A 10 33.97 -16.25 15.17
C GLU A 10 34.98 -16.92 16.10
N ALA A 11 34.75 -16.97 17.40
CA ALA A 11 35.63 -17.60 18.39
C ALA A 11 35.56 -19.12 18.41
N GLY A 12 34.73 -19.74 17.56
CA GLY A 12 34.61 -21.17 17.43
C GLY A 12 35.86 -21.83 16.81
N GLN A 13 36.24 -22.99 17.31
CA GLN A 13 37.32 -23.81 16.73
C GLN A 13 36.77 -25.17 16.36
N LEU A 14 36.87 -25.53 15.09
CA LEU A 14 36.33 -26.78 14.54
C LEU A 14 34.83 -26.94 14.86
N GLN A 15 34.47 -27.94 15.63
CA GLN A 15 33.07 -28.21 16.03
C GLN A 15 32.73 -27.73 17.45
N LEU A 16 33.66 -27.04 18.12
CA LEU A 16 33.51 -26.57 19.49
C LEU A 16 33.55 -25.04 19.54
N ASN A 17 32.50 -24.47 20.16
CA ASN A 17 32.47 -23.04 20.44
C ASN A 17 32.15 -22.82 21.93
N ALA A 18 33.19 -22.48 22.70
CA ALA A 18 33.02 -22.15 24.12
C ALA A 18 32.11 -20.95 24.39
N MET A 19 31.79 -20.15 23.34
CA MET A 19 30.94 -18.98 23.43
C MET A 19 29.45 -19.26 23.17
N GLU A 20 29.03 -20.52 22.98
CA GLU A 20 27.62 -20.87 22.80
C GLU A 20 26.69 -20.28 23.86
N PRO A 21 27.01 -20.27 25.16
CA PRO A 21 26.15 -19.67 26.17
C PRO A 21 25.96 -18.14 25.94
N VAL A 22 27.01 -17.43 25.48
CA VAL A 22 26.97 -16.01 25.20
C VAL A 22 26.12 -15.75 23.98
N ILE A 23 26.23 -16.59 22.94
CA ILE A 23 25.43 -16.53 21.72
C ILE A 23 23.96 -16.76 22.08
N ALA A 24 23.66 -17.79 22.83
CA ALA A 24 22.30 -18.13 23.26
C ALA A 24 21.69 -16.99 24.08
N GLN A 25 22.42 -16.43 25.03
CA GLN A 25 21.95 -15.27 25.80
C GLN A 25 21.64 -14.05 24.91
N ALA A 26 22.54 -13.74 23.98
CA ALA A 26 22.34 -12.62 23.05
C ALA A 26 21.11 -12.82 22.15
N LEU A 27 20.86 -14.04 21.69
CA LEU A 27 19.67 -14.40 20.91
C LEU A 27 18.39 -14.26 21.74
N PHE A 28 18.34 -14.88 22.94
CA PHE A 28 17.15 -14.78 23.79
C PHE A 28 16.86 -13.36 24.24
N GLU A 29 17.88 -12.55 24.52
CA GLU A 29 17.71 -11.15 24.86
C GLU A 29 17.16 -10.37 23.67
N SER A 30 17.66 -10.62 22.46
CA SER A 30 17.18 -9.98 21.23
C SER A 30 15.72 -10.33 20.94
N ILE A 31 15.34 -11.60 21.06
CA ILE A 31 13.96 -12.08 20.90
C ILE A 31 13.04 -11.42 21.94
N ARG A 32 13.46 -11.35 23.19
CA ARG A 32 12.68 -10.70 24.25
C ARG A 32 12.44 -9.23 23.96
N LEU A 33 13.47 -8.52 23.50
CA LEU A 33 13.37 -7.09 23.16
C LEU A 33 12.46 -6.88 21.96
N LEU A 34 12.56 -7.70 20.91
CA LEU A 34 11.67 -7.65 19.75
C LEU A 34 10.22 -7.88 20.17
N LYS A 35 9.96 -8.94 20.95
CA LYS A 35 8.63 -9.21 21.48
C LYS A 35 8.07 -8.01 22.24
N SER A 36 8.83 -7.47 23.16
CA SER A 36 8.43 -6.28 23.95
C SER A 36 8.19 -5.07 23.05
N GLY A 37 9.05 -4.85 22.06
CA GLY A 37 8.90 -3.77 21.08
C GLY A 37 7.61 -3.92 20.25
N CYS A 38 7.30 -5.12 19.78
CA CYS A 38 6.05 -5.38 19.06
C CYS A 38 4.82 -5.16 19.95
N ASP A 39 4.85 -5.60 21.20
CA ASP A 39 3.74 -5.37 22.13
C ASP A 39 3.53 -3.88 22.40
N VAL A 40 4.61 -3.12 22.62
CA VAL A 40 4.54 -1.66 22.80
C VAL A 40 4.02 -0.98 21.52
N LEU A 41 4.54 -1.36 20.36
CA LEU A 41 4.07 -0.82 19.09
C LEU A 41 2.57 -1.09 18.91
N ARG A 42 2.14 -2.33 19.12
CA ARG A 42 0.72 -2.69 19.03
C ARG A 42 -0.12 -1.84 19.98
N THR A 43 0.20 -1.85 21.27
CA THR A 43 -0.65 -1.24 22.32
C THR A 43 -0.61 0.28 22.33
N ARG A 44 0.51 0.89 21.90
CA ARG A 44 0.69 2.35 21.97
C ARG A 44 0.52 3.07 20.63
N CYS A 45 0.65 2.35 19.52
CA CYS A 45 0.58 2.94 18.19
C CYS A 45 -0.52 2.38 17.31
N ILE A 46 -0.76 1.05 17.36
CA ILE A 46 -1.69 0.41 16.42
C ILE A 46 -3.10 0.31 17.00
N ASP A 47 -3.22 -0.18 18.26
CA ASP A 47 -4.51 -0.33 18.91
C ASP A 47 -5.19 1.06 19.03
N GLY A 48 -6.39 1.19 18.48
CA GLY A 48 -7.14 2.44 18.46
C GLY A 48 -6.94 3.32 17.22
N ILE A 49 -6.14 2.90 16.23
CA ILE A 49 -6.13 3.59 14.92
C ILE A 49 -7.51 3.48 14.27
N THR A 50 -8.05 4.64 13.91
CA THR A 50 -9.28 4.74 13.13
C THR A 50 -9.00 5.50 11.84
N ALA A 51 -9.54 5.01 10.72
CA ALA A 51 -9.42 5.70 9.46
C ALA A 51 -10.31 6.95 9.43
N ASN A 52 -9.74 8.08 9.01
CA ASN A 52 -10.53 9.27 8.66
C ASN A 52 -11.11 9.05 7.25
N LYS A 53 -12.28 8.43 7.20
CA LYS A 53 -12.91 8.00 5.94
C LYS A 53 -13.07 9.14 4.95
N ASP A 54 -13.55 10.30 5.40
CA ASP A 54 -13.82 11.44 4.52
C ASP A 54 -12.55 11.97 3.87
N VAL A 55 -11.43 12.02 4.63
CA VAL A 55 -10.14 12.46 4.11
C VAL A 55 -9.57 11.44 3.12
N CYS A 56 -9.65 10.15 3.46
CA CYS A 56 -9.18 9.08 2.59
C CYS A 56 -9.97 9.07 1.26
N GLU A 57 -11.28 9.18 1.33
CA GLU A 57 -12.15 9.23 0.16
C GLU A 57 -11.85 10.44 -0.73
N ARG A 58 -11.65 11.62 -0.12
CA ARG A 58 -11.25 12.82 -0.85
C ARG A 58 -9.91 12.61 -1.57
N TYR A 59 -8.89 12.07 -0.90
CA TYR A 59 -7.59 11.81 -1.54
C TYR A 59 -7.69 10.86 -2.72
N VAL A 60 -8.56 9.86 -2.65
CA VAL A 60 -8.79 8.95 -3.77
C VAL A 60 -9.47 9.67 -4.92
N ARG A 61 -10.53 10.45 -4.65
CA ARG A 61 -11.27 11.20 -5.67
C ARG A 61 -10.43 12.26 -6.38
N GLU A 62 -9.54 12.92 -5.64
CA GLU A 62 -8.63 13.96 -6.16
C GLU A 62 -7.37 13.36 -6.82
N SER A 63 -7.14 12.07 -6.69
CA SER A 63 -5.95 11.42 -7.24
C SER A 63 -6.02 11.32 -8.77
N ILE A 64 -4.97 11.83 -9.43
CA ILE A 64 -4.82 11.69 -10.90
C ILE A 64 -4.59 10.22 -11.27
N SER A 65 -4.05 9.41 -10.36
CA SER A 65 -3.75 7.99 -10.62
C SER A 65 -4.97 7.16 -11.00
N VAL A 66 -6.18 7.60 -10.62
CA VAL A 66 -7.41 6.89 -10.97
C VAL A 66 -7.69 6.86 -12.48
N VAL A 67 -7.05 7.74 -13.25
CA VAL A 67 -7.16 7.73 -14.72
C VAL A 67 -6.71 6.40 -15.34
N THR A 68 -5.78 5.70 -14.70
CA THR A 68 -5.28 4.41 -15.20
C THR A 68 -6.35 3.35 -15.27
N LEU A 69 -7.35 3.40 -14.40
CA LEU A 69 -8.48 2.48 -14.39
C LEU A 69 -9.45 2.73 -15.55
N LEU A 70 -9.46 3.94 -16.07
CA LEU A 70 -10.29 4.33 -17.18
C LEU A 70 -9.65 4.02 -18.54
N ASN A 71 -8.34 3.76 -18.58
CA ASN A 71 -7.59 3.53 -19.82
C ASN A 71 -8.13 2.35 -20.66
N ASP A 72 -8.66 1.34 -20.01
CA ASP A 72 -9.25 0.19 -20.69
C ASP A 72 -10.54 0.55 -21.47
N TYR A 73 -11.17 1.67 -21.10
CA TYR A 73 -12.44 2.16 -21.69
C TYR A 73 -12.22 3.33 -22.64
N ILE A 74 -11.35 4.29 -22.29
CA ILE A 74 -11.11 5.50 -23.08
C ILE A 74 -9.83 5.43 -23.91
N GLY A 75 -8.99 4.41 -23.68
CA GLY A 75 -7.68 4.26 -24.30
C GLY A 75 -6.59 5.11 -23.65
N HIS A 76 -5.34 4.66 -23.74
CA HIS A 76 -4.18 5.31 -23.10
C HIS A 76 -3.98 6.76 -23.52
N ARG A 77 -4.19 7.07 -24.80
CA ARG A 77 -3.99 8.43 -25.32
C ARG A 77 -4.94 9.44 -24.67
N ALA A 78 -6.22 9.08 -24.60
CA ALA A 78 -7.22 9.93 -23.95
C ALA A 78 -6.96 10.04 -22.43
N GLY A 79 -6.55 8.92 -21.80
CA GLY A 79 -6.15 8.91 -20.40
C GLY A 79 -4.98 9.84 -20.10
N ASP A 80 -3.95 9.85 -20.94
CA ASP A 80 -2.82 10.79 -20.82
C ASP A 80 -3.24 12.26 -20.93
N GLU A 81 -4.17 12.56 -21.84
CA GLU A 81 -4.70 13.91 -21.99
C GLU A 81 -5.51 14.34 -20.77
N VAL A 82 -6.37 13.47 -20.27
CA VAL A 82 -7.16 13.71 -19.03
C VAL A 82 -6.23 13.91 -17.84
N GLY A 83 -5.23 13.04 -17.66
CA GLY A 83 -4.26 13.16 -16.57
C GLY A 83 -3.47 14.46 -16.60
N ARG A 84 -3.02 14.90 -17.78
CA ARG A 84 -2.34 16.19 -17.96
C ARG A 84 -3.26 17.39 -17.67
N GLU A 85 -4.50 17.31 -18.06
CA GLU A 85 -5.48 18.35 -17.78
C GLU A 85 -5.79 18.43 -16.29
N ALA A 86 -6.01 17.30 -15.62
CA ALA A 86 -6.20 17.24 -14.18
C ALA A 86 -5.04 17.87 -13.41
N ALA A 87 -3.79 17.55 -13.82
CA ALA A 87 -2.59 18.13 -13.21
C ALA A 87 -2.47 19.63 -13.38
N ARG A 88 -2.97 20.18 -14.50
CA ARG A 88 -2.89 21.61 -14.80
C ARG A 88 -4.03 22.43 -14.20
N SER A 89 -5.25 21.88 -14.24
CA SER A 89 -6.47 22.58 -13.85
C SER A 89 -6.84 22.40 -12.39
N GLY A 90 -6.33 21.33 -11.74
CA GLY A 90 -6.76 20.93 -10.41
C GLY A 90 -8.17 20.31 -10.37
N LYS A 91 -8.81 20.09 -11.53
CA LYS A 91 -10.09 19.39 -11.62
C LYS A 91 -9.91 17.91 -11.38
N SER A 92 -10.98 17.26 -10.89
CA SER A 92 -10.97 15.81 -10.75
C SER A 92 -10.95 15.11 -12.12
N VAL A 93 -10.36 13.90 -12.17
CA VAL A 93 -10.39 13.05 -13.36
C VAL A 93 -11.85 12.79 -13.80
N ARG A 94 -12.76 12.59 -12.83
CA ARG A 94 -14.18 12.40 -13.08
C ARG A 94 -14.78 13.55 -13.88
N ASP A 95 -14.57 14.77 -13.40
CA ASP A 95 -15.19 15.96 -14.03
C ASP A 95 -14.69 16.14 -15.45
N ILE A 96 -13.39 15.97 -15.70
CA ILE A 96 -12.79 16.10 -17.03
C ILE A 96 -13.32 15.05 -18.00
N VAL A 97 -13.46 13.80 -17.55
CA VAL A 97 -14.00 12.70 -18.37
C VAL A 97 -15.45 12.99 -18.79
N LEU A 98 -16.26 13.51 -17.86
CA LEU A 98 -17.64 13.90 -18.12
C LEU A 98 -17.73 15.14 -19.02
N GLU A 99 -16.94 16.19 -18.76
CA GLU A 99 -16.88 17.41 -19.60
C GLU A 99 -16.49 17.09 -21.04
N ARG A 100 -15.60 16.13 -21.25
CA ARG A 100 -15.16 15.68 -22.57
C ARG A 100 -16.10 14.65 -23.23
N GLY A 101 -17.10 14.17 -22.50
CA GLY A 101 -18.05 13.18 -23.00
C GLY A 101 -17.39 11.83 -23.34
N LEU A 102 -16.29 11.47 -22.68
CA LEU A 102 -15.57 10.24 -22.94
C LEU A 102 -16.30 9.01 -22.40
N LEU A 103 -17.01 9.16 -21.29
CA LEU A 103 -17.84 8.14 -20.65
C LEU A 103 -19.09 8.80 -20.05
N ASP A 104 -20.13 8.01 -19.85
CA ASP A 104 -21.33 8.39 -19.13
C ASP A 104 -21.10 8.38 -17.60
N GLU A 105 -21.90 9.17 -16.89
CA GLU A 105 -21.76 9.35 -15.44
C GLU A 105 -21.88 8.03 -14.66
N ILE A 106 -22.82 7.20 -15.04
CA ILE A 106 -23.05 5.89 -14.38
C ILE A 106 -21.82 5.00 -14.50
N THR A 107 -21.20 4.96 -15.68
CA THR A 107 -20.00 4.17 -15.94
C THR A 107 -18.80 4.72 -15.17
N VAL A 108 -18.59 6.04 -15.15
CA VAL A 108 -17.49 6.67 -14.42
C VAL A 108 -17.61 6.38 -12.93
N ASP A 109 -18.80 6.60 -12.35
CA ASP A 109 -19.04 6.38 -10.91
C ASP A 109 -18.87 4.92 -10.52
N ARG A 110 -19.27 3.99 -11.37
CA ARG A 110 -19.01 2.56 -11.14
C ARG A 110 -17.53 2.23 -11.18
N LEU A 111 -16.79 2.75 -12.15
CA LEU A 111 -15.35 2.49 -12.31
C LEU A 111 -14.52 3.09 -11.20
N LEU A 112 -14.91 4.27 -10.71
CA LEU A 112 -14.25 4.97 -9.62
C LEU A 112 -14.84 4.64 -8.24
N SER A 113 -15.74 3.66 -8.15
CA SER A 113 -16.29 3.22 -6.87
C SER A 113 -15.19 2.59 -6.00
N PHE A 114 -15.31 2.72 -4.68
CA PHE A 114 -14.38 2.13 -3.72
C PHE A 114 -14.23 0.61 -3.92
N GLU A 115 -15.31 -0.06 -4.26
CA GLU A 115 -15.34 -1.50 -4.48
C GLU A 115 -14.49 -1.91 -5.68
N ASN A 116 -14.57 -1.17 -6.79
CA ASN A 116 -13.75 -1.41 -7.96
C ASN A 116 -12.28 -0.98 -7.77
N LEU A 117 -12.03 0.07 -6.98
CA LEU A 117 -10.68 0.53 -6.65
C LEU A 117 -9.94 -0.46 -5.75
N SER A 118 -10.64 -1.10 -4.81
CA SER A 118 -10.04 -2.07 -3.90
C SER A 118 -9.84 -3.46 -4.52
N HIS A 119 -10.63 -3.82 -5.55
CA HIS A 119 -10.55 -5.11 -6.24
C HIS A 119 -10.53 -4.93 -7.76
N PRO A 120 -9.49 -4.28 -8.32
CA PRO A 120 -9.40 -4.03 -9.74
C PRO A 120 -9.24 -5.36 -10.49
N GLY A 121 -10.25 -5.75 -11.26
CA GLY A 121 -10.21 -6.95 -12.13
C GLY A 121 -11.26 -8.01 -11.86
N GLU A 122 -11.93 -8.04 -10.73
CA GLU A 122 -13.03 -9.00 -10.49
C GLU A 122 -14.24 -8.75 -11.41
N GLN A 123 -14.45 -7.49 -11.82
CA GLN A 123 -15.57 -7.14 -12.71
C GLN A 123 -15.30 -7.42 -14.19
N LYS A 124 -14.06 -7.70 -14.61
CA LYS A 124 -13.77 -8.13 -16.00
C LYS A 124 -14.30 -9.53 -16.31
N ALA A 125 -14.56 -10.35 -15.30
CA ALA A 125 -15.03 -11.73 -15.47
C ALA A 125 -16.53 -11.85 -15.76
N THR A 126 -17.34 -10.82 -15.44
CA THR A 126 -18.82 -10.87 -15.57
C THR A 126 -19.35 -10.20 -16.82
N GLY A 127 -18.52 -9.62 -17.67
CA GLY A 127 -18.92 -8.85 -18.87
C GLY A 127 -18.70 -9.55 -20.21
N LYS A 128 -18.50 -10.88 -20.25
CA LYS A 128 -18.53 -11.68 -21.47
C LYS A 128 -19.68 -12.68 -21.37
N GLY A 129 -20.81 -12.25 -21.77
CA GLY A 129 -21.98 -13.03 -22.09
C GLY A 129 -22.67 -12.41 -23.30
#